data_1edc44e99c99b6cb865abc90280b960d
#
_entry.id   1edc44e99c99b6cb865abc90280b960d
#
_cell.length_a   1.000
_cell.length_b   1.000
_cell.length_c   1.000
_cell.angle_alpha   90.00
_cell.angle_beta   90.00
_cell.angle_gamma   90.00
#
_symmetry.space_group_name_H-M   'P 1'
#
loop_
_entity.id
_entity.type
_entity.pdbx_description
1 polymer ?
#
loop_
_entity_poly.entity_id
_entity_poly.type
_entity_poly.pdbx_seq_one_letter_code
_entity_poly.pdbx_strand_id
1 'polypeptide(L)'
;MSSMFRSSADLFAELNRMQSMLDRVFPSPGASIRSQAGSGFPVLNVGSSPTSIEVQALAPGLDPARLEITVDRGLLVIAGERKSELPPADERASVYASERFAGRFRRVVSLPEDADGARVDASYRDGVLRISVAKRESSLPRRIEVN
;
A
#
# COMPACT_ATOMS: atom_id res chain seq x y z
N MET A 1 -33.28 24.74 -25.43
CA MET A 1 -33.32 23.42 -24.82
C MET A 1 -32.12 22.62 -25.34
N SER A 2 -31.06 22.61 -24.56
CA SER A 2 -29.88 21.84 -24.90
C SER A 2 -30.06 20.42 -24.35
N SER A 3 -30.26 19.46 -25.24
CA SER A 3 -30.28 18.04 -24.89
C SER A 3 -28.88 17.58 -24.55
N MET A 4 -28.62 17.33 -23.29
CA MET A 4 -27.46 16.62 -22.83
C MET A 4 -27.60 15.12 -23.20
N PHE A 5 -27.28 14.79 -24.43
CA PHE A 5 -26.89 13.40 -24.74
C PHE A 5 -25.42 13.26 -24.42
N ARG A 6 -25.12 12.84 -23.18
CA ARG A 6 -23.81 12.26 -22.90
C ARG A 6 -23.68 11.01 -23.77
N SER A 7 -22.72 11.03 -24.64
CA SER A 7 -22.41 9.92 -25.53
C SER A 7 -22.13 8.66 -24.70
N SER A 8 -22.63 7.53 -25.15
CA SER A 8 -22.35 6.22 -24.54
C SER A 8 -20.83 5.94 -24.46
N ALA A 9 -20.04 6.55 -25.34
CA ALA A 9 -18.58 6.47 -25.32
C ALA A 9 -17.97 7.15 -24.08
N ASP A 10 -18.56 8.25 -23.57
CA ASP A 10 -18.08 8.91 -22.36
C ASP A 10 -18.36 8.10 -21.11
N LEU A 11 -19.49 7.40 -21.07
CA LEU A 11 -19.82 6.47 -19.97
C LEU A 11 -18.86 5.27 -19.92
N PHE A 12 -18.48 4.71 -21.07
CA PHE A 12 -17.50 3.62 -21.13
C PHE A 12 -16.11 4.08 -20.74
N ALA A 13 -15.70 5.29 -21.09
CA ALA A 13 -14.42 5.86 -20.69
C ALA A 13 -14.37 6.09 -19.17
N GLU A 14 -15.48 6.52 -18.57
CA GLU A 14 -15.57 6.75 -17.13
C GLU A 14 -15.61 5.43 -16.33
N LEU A 15 -16.32 4.42 -16.82
CA LEU A 15 -16.29 3.06 -16.29
C LEU A 15 -14.90 2.43 -16.35
N ASN A 16 -14.18 2.61 -17.45
CA ASN A 16 -12.82 2.11 -17.62
C ASN A 16 -11.83 2.82 -16.66
N ARG A 17 -12.04 4.11 -16.40
CA ARG A 17 -11.27 4.85 -15.38
C ARG A 17 -11.55 4.34 -13.97
N MET A 18 -12.81 4.09 -13.63
CA MET A 18 -13.16 3.52 -12.33
C MET A 18 -12.60 2.11 -12.15
N GLN A 19 -12.65 1.28 -13.20
CA GLN A 19 -12.10 -0.07 -13.18
C GLN A 19 -10.58 -0.04 -13.01
N SER A 20 -9.89 0.87 -13.69
CA SER A 20 -8.44 1.06 -13.54
C SER A 20 -8.05 1.59 -12.15
N MET A 21 -8.91 2.36 -11.50
CA MET A 21 -8.70 2.77 -10.10
C MET A 21 -8.92 1.61 -9.13
N LEU A 22 -9.95 0.79 -9.37
CA LEU A 22 -10.21 -0.40 -8.55
C LEU A 22 -9.11 -1.45 -8.69
N ASP A 23 -8.59 -1.68 -9.90
CA ASP A 23 -7.45 -2.58 -10.13
C ASP A 23 -6.15 -2.11 -9.45
N ARG A 24 -6.02 -0.81 -9.23
CA ARG A 24 -4.91 -0.24 -8.46
C ARG A 24 -5.07 -0.40 -6.95
N VAL A 25 -6.30 -0.44 -6.48
CA VAL A 25 -6.63 -0.58 -5.05
C VAL A 25 -6.74 -2.05 -4.64
N PHE A 26 -7.20 -2.91 -5.55
CA PHE A 26 -7.34 -4.36 -5.35
C PHE A 26 -6.62 -5.10 -6.47
N PRO A 27 -5.30 -5.35 -6.34
CA PRO A 27 -4.60 -6.17 -7.31
C PRO A 27 -5.22 -7.56 -7.37
N SER A 28 -5.50 -8.01 -8.59
CA SER A 28 -6.06 -9.35 -8.84
C SER A 28 -5.20 -10.44 -8.21
N PRO A 29 -5.79 -11.46 -7.58
CA PRO A 29 -5.05 -12.62 -7.09
C PRO A 29 -4.30 -13.27 -8.25
N GLY A 30 -2.97 -13.27 -8.20
CA GLY A 30 -2.11 -13.86 -9.23
C GLY A 30 -1.23 -12.87 -10.00
N ALA A 31 -1.35 -11.57 -9.76
CA ALA A 31 -0.40 -10.62 -10.32
C ALA A 31 1.00 -10.85 -9.73
N SER A 32 1.95 -11.21 -10.56
CA SER A 32 3.34 -11.38 -10.16
C SER A 32 3.91 -10.04 -9.66
N ILE A 33 4.73 -10.09 -8.60
CA ILE A 33 5.49 -8.92 -8.10
C ILE A 33 6.30 -8.25 -9.23
N ARG A 34 6.68 -9.01 -10.26
CA ARG A 34 7.41 -8.50 -11.43
C ARG A 34 6.52 -7.77 -12.43
N SER A 35 5.23 -8.05 -12.48
CA SER A 35 4.29 -7.41 -13.41
C SER A 35 3.77 -6.05 -12.92
N GLN A 36 4.12 -5.65 -11.70
CA GLN A 36 3.64 -4.43 -11.07
C GLN A 36 4.62 -3.25 -11.20
N ALA A 37 5.35 -3.15 -12.28
CA ALA A 37 6.23 -2.01 -12.56
C ALA A 37 5.52 -0.63 -12.57
N GLY A 38 4.19 -0.58 -12.44
CA GLY A 38 3.38 0.63 -12.35
C GLY A 38 2.58 0.82 -11.06
N SER A 39 2.62 -0.11 -10.11
CA SER A 39 1.73 -0.10 -8.94
C SER A 39 2.24 0.65 -7.71
N GLY A 40 3.30 1.41 -7.85
CA GLY A 40 3.88 2.18 -6.75
C GLY A 40 4.75 1.34 -5.80
N PHE A 41 5.72 2.02 -5.21
CA PHE A 41 6.64 1.47 -4.22
C PHE A 41 6.22 1.91 -2.81
N PRO A 42 6.38 1.09 -1.78
CA PRO A 42 6.72 -0.33 -1.80
C PRO A 42 5.53 -1.23 -2.17
N VAL A 43 5.81 -2.46 -2.59
CA VAL A 43 4.79 -3.49 -2.78
C VAL A 43 4.27 -3.95 -1.43
N LEU A 44 2.96 -4.03 -1.27
CA LEU A 44 2.30 -4.35 -0.01
C LEU A 44 1.55 -5.68 -0.09
N ASN A 45 1.64 -6.44 1.00
CA ASN A 45 0.69 -7.50 1.33
C ASN A 45 -0.09 -7.07 2.57
N VAL A 46 -1.40 -7.18 2.51
CA VAL A 46 -2.29 -6.86 3.64
C VAL A 46 -3.16 -8.07 3.95
N GLY A 47 -3.12 -8.50 5.17
CA GLY A 47 -3.92 -9.61 5.69
C GLY A 47 -4.66 -9.22 6.95
N SER A 48 -5.70 -9.98 7.29
CA SER A 48 -6.47 -9.79 8.52
C SER A 48 -6.62 -11.13 9.23
N SER A 49 -6.32 -11.13 10.50
CA SER A 49 -6.60 -12.22 11.42
C SER A 49 -7.78 -11.87 12.34
N PRO A 50 -8.26 -12.78 13.18
CA PRO A 50 -9.28 -12.44 14.19
C PRO A 50 -8.84 -11.34 15.17
N THR A 51 -7.53 -11.17 15.40
CA THR A 51 -6.99 -10.29 16.44
C THR A 51 -6.20 -9.09 15.90
N SER A 52 -5.78 -9.12 14.63
CA SER A 52 -4.92 -8.07 14.06
C SER A 52 -5.08 -7.93 12.55
N ILE A 53 -4.63 -6.79 12.05
CA ILE A 53 -4.39 -6.53 10.64
C ILE A 53 -2.88 -6.51 10.43
N GLU A 54 -2.39 -7.31 9.50
CA GLU A 54 -0.97 -7.45 9.20
C GLU A 54 -0.66 -6.84 7.84
N VAL A 55 0.30 -5.93 7.83
CA VAL A 55 0.80 -5.28 6.61
C VAL A 55 2.28 -5.63 6.46
N GLN A 56 2.65 -6.13 5.29
CA GLN A 56 4.03 -6.35 4.91
C GLN A 56 4.36 -5.50 3.70
N ALA A 57 5.40 -4.70 3.81
CA ALA A 57 5.94 -3.92 2.70
C ALA A 57 7.31 -4.43 2.31
N LEU A 58 7.46 -4.85 1.06
CA LEU A 58 8.75 -5.26 0.51
C LEU A 58 9.51 -4.02 0.04
N ALA A 59 10.41 -3.56 0.89
CA ALA A 59 11.05 -2.26 0.74
C ALA A 59 12.55 -2.32 1.09
N PRO A 60 13.35 -3.09 0.35
CA PRO A 60 14.78 -3.20 0.62
C PRO A 60 15.50 -1.87 0.41
N GLY A 61 16.55 -1.63 1.18
CA GLY A 61 17.40 -0.45 1.04
C GLY A 61 16.83 0.84 1.65
N LEU A 62 15.87 0.72 2.57
CA LEU A 62 15.36 1.86 3.32
C LEU A 62 16.15 2.09 4.62
N ASP A 63 16.22 3.34 5.03
CA ASP A 63 16.67 3.72 6.35
C ASP A 63 15.47 3.75 7.30
N PRO A 64 15.44 2.90 8.34
CA PRO A 64 14.32 2.87 9.29
C PRO A 64 14.07 4.20 9.98
N ALA A 65 15.12 5.00 10.20
CA ALA A 65 15.02 6.30 10.82
C ALA A 65 14.28 7.35 9.95
N ARG A 66 14.12 7.06 8.66
CA ARG A 66 13.43 7.92 7.69
C ARG A 66 12.07 7.39 7.27
N LEU A 67 11.65 6.29 7.88
CA LEU A 67 10.30 5.76 7.69
C LEU A 67 9.33 6.50 8.62
N GLU A 68 8.24 6.96 8.05
CA GLU A 68 7.14 7.55 8.77
C GLU A 68 5.91 6.66 8.63
N ILE A 69 5.39 6.20 9.76
CA ILE A 69 4.19 5.37 9.83
C ILE A 69 3.21 6.08 10.73
N THR A 70 2.05 6.41 10.18
CA THR A 70 0.98 7.10 10.90
C THR A 70 -0.35 6.41 10.69
N VAL A 71 -1.20 6.45 11.72
CA VAL A 71 -2.60 6.04 11.61
C VAL A 71 -3.47 7.23 11.94
N ASP A 72 -4.28 7.62 11.00
CA ASP A 72 -5.24 8.72 11.15
C ASP A 72 -6.56 8.36 10.49
N ARG A 73 -7.64 8.48 11.25
CA ARG A 73 -9.03 8.30 10.77
C ARG A 73 -9.23 6.99 9.98
N GLY A 74 -8.69 5.89 10.48
CA GLY A 74 -8.81 4.59 9.83
C GLY A 74 -7.91 4.40 8.60
N LEU A 75 -6.95 5.29 8.38
CA LEU A 75 -5.96 5.18 7.33
C LEU A 75 -4.58 4.95 7.93
N LEU A 76 -3.92 3.88 7.49
CA LEU A 76 -2.51 3.63 7.76
C LEU A 76 -1.71 4.25 6.63
N VAL A 77 -0.84 5.20 6.96
CA VAL A 77 0.05 5.86 6.01
C VAL A 77 1.47 5.40 6.24
N ILE A 78 2.12 4.95 5.19
CA ILE A 78 3.52 4.56 5.16
C ILE A 78 4.22 5.50 4.18
N ALA A 79 5.13 6.31 4.68
CA ALA A 79 5.89 7.27 3.87
C ALA A 79 7.40 7.13 4.13
N GLY A 80 8.19 7.51 3.18
CA GLY A 80 9.63 7.47 3.29
C GLY A 80 10.31 7.86 1.99
N GLU A 81 11.62 7.64 1.98
CA GLU A 81 12.47 7.89 0.82
C GLU A 81 13.45 6.74 0.63
N ARG A 82 13.54 6.27 -0.60
CA ARG A 82 14.58 5.34 -1.03
C ARG A 82 15.59 6.08 -1.87
N LYS A 83 16.82 6.14 -1.42
CA LYS A 83 17.93 6.75 -2.17
C LYS A 83 18.32 5.88 -3.36
N SER A 84 18.69 6.53 -4.44
CA SER A 84 19.33 5.84 -5.56
C SER A 84 20.75 5.44 -5.19
N GLU A 85 21.11 4.20 -5.46
CA GLU A 85 22.48 3.69 -5.34
C GLU A 85 23.22 3.73 -6.67
N LEU A 86 22.57 4.24 -7.73
CA LEU A 86 23.21 4.42 -9.02
C LEU A 86 24.29 5.50 -8.93
N PRO A 87 25.41 5.32 -9.65
CA PRO A 87 26.42 6.37 -9.74
C PRO A 87 25.80 7.64 -10.33
N PRO A 88 26.23 8.83 -9.87
CA PRO A 88 25.77 10.07 -10.48
C PRO A 88 26.09 10.09 -11.95
N ALA A 89 25.19 10.65 -12.75
CA ALA A 89 25.41 10.83 -14.18
C ALA A 89 26.55 11.84 -14.39
N ASP A 90 27.73 11.33 -14.63
CA ASP A 90 28.90 12.10 -15.04
C ASP A 90 29.50 11.53 -16.33
N GLU A 91 30.51 12.20 -16.87
CA GLU A 91 31.17 11.79 -18.12
C GLU A 91 31.86 10.41 -18.04
N ARG A 92 31.98 9.82 -16.83
CA ARG A 92 32.71 8.57 -16.58
C ARG A 92 31.81 7.38 -16.26
N ALA A 93 30.53 7.63 -15.99
CA ALA A 93 29.55 6.59 -15.67
C ALA A 93 28.29 6.73 -16.50
N SER A 94 27.83 5.62 -17.05
CA SER A 94 26.57 5.56 -17.77
C SER A 94 25.63 4.51 -17.13
N VAL A 95 24.36 4.83 -17.04
CA VAL A 95 23.34 3.93 -16.53
C VAL A 95 22.69 3.20 -17.68
N TYR A 96 22.80 1.87 -17.72
CA TYR A 96 22.21 1.03 -18.76
C TYR A 96 20.80 0.56 -18.42
N ALA A 97 20.50 0.42 -17.13
CA ALA A 97 19.20 0.01 -16.66
C ALA A 97 18.90 0.67 -15.30
N SER A 98 17.67 1.11 -15.11
CA SER A 98 17.18 1.66 -13.86
C SER A 98 15.77 1.14 -13.62
N GLU A 99 15.67 -0.05 -13.01
CA GLU A 99 14.42 -0.78 -12.81
C GLU A 99 13.92 -0.71 -11.37
N ARG A 100 14.75 -0.18 -10.46
CA ARG A 100 14.40 -0.03 -9.06
C ARG A 100 13.90 1.37 -8.78
N PHE A 101 12.82 1.43 -8.03
CA PHE A 101 12.28 2.70 -7.55
C PHE A 101 13.32 3.44 -6.69
N ALA A 102 13.46 4.74 -6.93
CA ALA A 102 14.18 5.66 -6.06
C ALA A 102 13.35 6.94 -5.93
N GLY A 103 13.40 7.56 -4.76
CA GLY A 103 12.69 8.78 -4.46
C GLY A 103 11.77 8.66 -3.26
N ARG A 104 10.92 9.64 -3.09
CA ARG A 104 9.91 9.66 -2.03
C ARG A 104 8.72 8.81 -2.41
N PHE A 105 8.17 8.12 -1.43
CA PHE A 105 6.96 7.32 -1.59
C PHE A 105 5.98 7.58 -0.45
N ARG A 106 4.74 7.33 -0.75
CA ARG A 106 3.64 7.36 0.21
C ARG A 106 2.61 6.30 -0.17
N ARG A 107 2.35 5.38 0.75
CA ARG A 107 1.30 4.36 0.60
C ARG A 107 0.25 4.56 1.66
N VAL A 108 -1.00 4.37 1.29
CA VAL A 108 -2.15 4.48 2.18
C VAL A 108 -2.91 3.18 2.15
N VAL A 109 -3.16 2.63 3.33
CA VAL A 109 -3.93 1.41 3.53
C VAL A 109 -5.16 1.76 4.36
N SER A 110 -6.33 1.46 3.84
CA SER A 110 -7.58 1.58 4.60
C SER A 110 -7.67 0.48 5.64
N LEU A 111 -7.86 0.86 6.88
CA LEU A 111 -8.06 -0.07 7.98
C LEU A 111 -9.57 -0.31 8.21
N PRO A 112 -9.97 -1.53 8.57
CA PRO A 112 -11.36 -1.80 8.93
C PRO A 112 -11.75 -1.06 10.23
N GLU A 113 -13.05 -0.91 10.46
CA GLU A 113 -13.58 -0.17 11.60
C GLU A 113 -13.21 -0.76 12.96
N ASP A 114 -12.92 -2.06 13.01
CA ASP A 114 -12.49 -2.77 14.22
C ASP A 114 -10.99 -2.63 14.52
N ALA A 115 -10.23 -1.94 13.69
CA ALA A 115 -8.82 -1.65 13.93
C ALA A 115 -8.63 -0.66 15.07
N ASP A 116 -7.68 -0.96 15.96
CA ASP A 116 -7.26 -0.07 17.03
C ASP A 116 -6.00 0.69 16.63
N GLY A 117 -6.17 1.90 16.15
CA GLY A 117 -5.06 2.76 15.73
C GLY A 117 -4.10 3.20 16.85
N ALA A 118 -4.46 2.95 18.10
CA ALA A 118 -3.58 3.22 19.24
C ALA A 118 -2.63 2.05 19.55
N ARG A 119 -2.90 0.86 19.01
CA ARG A 119 -2.08 -0.35 19.21
C ARG A 119 -1.50 -0.83 17.91
N VAL A 120 -0.42 -0.18 17.51
CA VAL A 120 0.31 -0.45 16.26
C VAL A 120 1.76 -0.76 16.58
N ASP A 121 2.22 -1.90 16.13
CA ASP A 121 3.62 -2.31 16.18
C ASP A 121 4.20 -2.31 14.77
N ALA A 122 5.42 -1.79 14.64
CA ALA A 122 6.13 -1.80 13.38
C ALA A 122 7.57 -2.26 13.55
N SER A 123 8.03 -3.09 12.64
CA SER A 123 9.42 -3.54 12.60
C SER A 123 9.94 -3.57 11.17
N TYR A 124 11.21 -3.22 11.00
CA TYR A 124 11.89 -3.30 9.72
C TYR A 124 13.11 -4.20 9.84
N ARG A 125 13.13 -5.29 9.09
CA ARG A 125 14.21 -6.26 9.07
C ARG A 125 14.33 -6.90 7.69
N ASP A 126 15.56 -7.08 7.24
CA ASP A 126 15.88 -7.77 5.98
C ASP A 126 15.13 -7.20 4.76
N GLY A 127 14.96 -5.89 4.72
CA GLY A 127 14.25 -5.21 3.64
C GLY A 127 12.72 -5.34 3.68
N VAL A 128 12.17 -5.89 4.75
CA VAL A 128 10.72 -6.06 4.95
C VAL A 128 10.25 -5.22 6.12
N LEU A 129 9.35 -4.30 5.85
CA LEU A 129 8.61 -3.58 6.87
C LEU A 129 7.36 -4.39 7.23
N ARG A 130 7.21 -4.72 8.50
CA ARG A 130 6.03 -5.40 9.04
C ARG A 130 5.31 -4.45 9.99
N ILE A 131 4.02 -4.30 9.79
CA ILE A 131 3.16 -3.49 10.64
C ILE A 131 2.01 -4.36 11.09
N SER A 132 1.79 -4.43 12.39
CA SER A 132 0.67 -5.12 13.00
C SER A 132 -0.23 -4.11 13.69
N VAL A 133 -1.48 -4.06 13.31
CA VAL A 133 -2.51 -3.22 13.92
C VAL A 133 -3.47 -4.12 14.67
N ALA A 134 -3.55 -3.98 15.97
CA ALA A 134 -4.47 -4.78 16.78
C ALA A 134 -5.92 -4.45 16.45
N LYS A 135 -6.80 -5.44 16.58
CA LYS A 135 -8.23 -5.22 16.56
C LYS A 135 -8.74 -4.89 17.97
N ARG A 136 -9.81 -4.12 18.02
CA ARG A 136 -10.43 -3.77 19.30
C ARG A 136 -10.97 -5.03 19.99
N GLU A 137 -10.78 -5.13 21.29
CA GLU A 137 -11.25 -6.28 22.06
C GLU A 137 -12.76 -6.46 22.00
N SER A 138 -13.51 -5.37 21.88
CA SER A 138 -14.97 -5.38 21.70
C SER A 138 -15.44 -6.04 20.39
N SER A 139 -14.58 -6.14 19.40
CA SER A 139 -14.87 -6.76 18.10
C SER A 139 -14.40 -8.22 17.98
N LEU A 140 -13.71 -8.74 19.00
CA LEU A 140 -13.28 -10.13 19.03
C LEU A 140 -14.47 -11.10 19.21
N PRO A 141 -14.44 -12.28 18.57
CA PRO A 141 -15.45 -13.29 18.77
C PRO A 141 -15.56 -13.67 20.25
N ARG A 142 -16.75 -13.61 20.78
CA ARG A 142 -17.06 -14.00 22.16
C ARG A 142 -17.85 -15.31 22.15
N ARG A 143 -17.38 -16.28 22.91
CA ARG A 143 -18.12 -17.51 23.18
C ARG A 143 -19.29 -17.21 24.12
N ILE A 144 -20.48 -17.59 23.71
CA ILE A 144 -21.69 -17.49 24.54
C ILE A 144 -22.02 -18.90 25.03
N GLU A 145 -22.13 -19.06 26.36
CA GLU A 145 -22.61 -20.29 26.98
C GLU A 145 -24.15 -20.26 26.98
N VAL A 146 -24.74 -21.33 26.48
CA VAL A 146 -26.18 -21.51 26.50
C VAL A 146 -26.54 -22.33 27.74
N ASN A 147 -27.35 -21.75 28.58
CA ASN A 147 -27.89 -22.43 29.78
C ASN A 147 -29.13 -23.21 29.43
#